data_07016282d030171c0285662cab28c604
#
_entry.id   07016282d030171c0285662cab28c604
#
_cell.length_a   1.000
_cell.length_b   1.000
_cell.length_c   1.000
_cell.angle_alpha   90.00
_cell.angle_beta   90.00
_cell.angle_gamma   90.00
#
_symmetry.space_group_name_H-M   'P 1'
#
loop_
_entity.id
_entity.type
_entity.pdbx_description
1 polymer ?
#
loop_
_entity_poly.entity_id
_entity_poly.type
_entity_poly.pdbx_seq_one_letter_code
_entity_poly.pdbx_strand_id
1 'polypeptide(L)'
;MTYSIVARDAETGDLGVAVQSRAFRTGGGVPWAMPGVGAVASQAFGDRSYGPLGLELMRGGKKSEEALAALVAVDPLAESRQVAMLAADGLAAVHTGSDCIPAAGHLIGDGVTAQANCVEGPRVWESMVEAFAKADGPLAQRLLAALDAAEAAGGDWRGRQAAGLLVVPAEGRTWDTVCDLRIDDHPEPLVELRRLLQLHGGYSAIGEIDDSAAVARAAGMAELDIQLAEILDAARAGEIGRARKVIAVLLAEDPRWRSYLEALAHLGHLPHADELLSAS
;
A
#
# COMPACT_ATOMS: atom_id res chain seq x y z
N MET A 1 -17.95 -2.74 9.39
CA MET A 1 -17.75 -1.43 10.04
C MET A 1 -16.31 -1.08 9.80
N THR A 2 -16.06 0.06 9.17
CA THR A 2 -14.80 0.24 8.46
C THR A 2 -14.73 1.68 7.98
N TYR A 3 -13.55 2.25 7.92
CA TYR A 3 -13.29 3.44 7.14
C TYR A 3 -12.17 3.18 6.11
N SER A 4 -12.34 3.72 4.91
CA SER A 4 -11.40 3.53 3.80
C SER A 4 -11.33 4.77 2.92
N ILE A 5 -10.25 4.87 2.17
CA ILE A 5 -10.00 5.90 1.18
C ILE A 5 -9.54 5.25 -0.11
N VAL A 6 -10.04 5.75 -1.24
CA VAL A 6 -9.59 5.38 -2.58
C VAL A 6 -9.11 6.65 -3.26
N ALA A 7 -7.92 6.63 -3.82
CA ALA A 7 -7.36 7.83 -4.44
C ALA A 7 -6.48 7.53 -5.65
N ARG A 8 -6.35 8.54 -6.51
CA ARG A 8 -5.38 8.62 -7.60
C ARG A 8 -4.37 9.71 -7.29
N ASP A 9 -3.13 9.43 -7.53
CA ASP A 9 -2.08 10.45 -7.51
C ASP A 9 -2.16 11.31 -8.77
N ALA A 10 -2.23 12.63 -8.61
CA ALA A 10 -2.39 13.55 -9.74
C ALA A 10 -1.13 13.66 -10.60
N GLU A 11 0.05 13.43 -10.03
CA GLU A 11 1.34 13.57 -10.71
C GLU A 11 1.77 12.27 -11.38
N THR A 12 1.75 11.15 -10.63
CA THR A 12 2.20 9.84 -11.15
C THR A 12 1.11 9.05 -11.84
N GLY A 13 -0.16 9.31 -11.51
CA GLY A 13 -1.30 8.54 -11.98
C GLY A 13 -1.52 7.23 -11.20
N ASP A 14 -0.71 6.95 -10.18
CA ASP A 14 -0.86 5.76 -9.34
C ASP A 14 -2.23 5.73 -8.66
N LEU A 15 -2.72 4.52 -8.45
CA LEU A 15 -4.03 4.27 -7.86
C LEU A 15 -3.88 3.54 -6.53
N GLY A 16 -4.61 3.96 -5.51
CA GLY A 16 -4.44 3.36 -4.20
C GLY A 16 -5.71 3.26 -3.38
N VAL A 17 -5.71 2.30 -2.45
CA VAL A 17 -6.76 2.07 -1.45
C VAL A 17 -6.12 1.84 -0.10
N ALA A 18 -6.60 2.55 0.93
CA ALA A 18 -6.24 2.25 2.30
C ALA A 18 -7.49 2.04 3.16
N VAL A 19 -7.39 1.17 4.17
CA VAL A 19 -8.52 0.77 5.02
C VAL A 19 -8.06 0.44 6.43
N GLN A 20 -8.92 0.73 7.40
CA GLN A 20 -8.84 0.22 8.77
C GLN A 20 -10.21 -0.26 9.21
N SER A 21 -10.24 -1.29 10.05
CA SER A 21 -11.47 -1.86 10.59
C SER A 21 -11.24 -2.64 11.88
N ARG A 22 -12.27 -2.74 12.73
CA ARG A 22 -12.38 -3.74 13.79
C ARG A 22 -12.93 -5.06 13.21
N ALA A 23 -12.28 -5.54 12.13
CA ALA A 23 -12.61 -6.82 11.49
C ALA A 23 -11.31 -7.50 11.04
N PHE A 24 -11.14 -8.76 11.42
CA PHE A 24 -9.98 -9.58 11.07
C PHE A 24 -9.75 -9.61 9.55
N ARG A 25 -8.50 -9.41 9.12
CA ARG A 25 -8.06 -9.48 7.71
C ARG A 25 -8.75 -8.50 6.76
N THR A 26 -9.13 -7.34 7.23
CA THR A 26 -9.84 -6.34 6.41
C THR A 26 -9.04 -5.92 5.16
N GLY A 27 -7.70 -5.84 5.29
CA GLY A 27 -6.79 -5.51 4.19
C GLY A 27 -6.80 -6.53 3.03
N GLY A 28 -7.24 -7.77 3.29
CA GLY A 28 -7.36 -8.82 2.26
C GLY A 28 -8.74 -8.90 1.60
N GLY A 29 -9.68 -8.03 1.96
CA GLY A 29 -11.07 -8.11 1.48
C GLY A 29 -11.65 -6.81 0.95
N VAL A 30 -11.23 -5.68 1.49
CA VAL A 30 -11.76 -4.36 1.12
C VAL A 30 -11.02 -3.73 -0.06
N PRO A 31 -9.66 -3.66 -0.09
CA PRO A 31 -8.93 -2.97 -1.14
C PRO A 31 -8.78 -3.85 -2.40
N TRP A 32 -8.98 -3.22 -3.55
CA TRP A 32 -8.74 -3.78 -4.88
C TRP A 32 -8.22 -2.67 -5.79
N ALA A 33 -7.21 -2.96 -6.59
CA ALA A 33 -6.70 -2.02 -7.59
C ALA A 33 -6.11 -2.77 -8.77
N MET A 34 -6.12 -2.12 -9.94
CA MET A 34 -5.52 -2.64 -11.18
C MET A 34 -4.82 -1.50 -11.90
N PRO A 35 -3.52 -1.66 -12.26
CA PRO A 35 -2.77 -0.66 -13.01
C PRO A 35 -3.50 -0.18 -14.26
N GLY A 36 -3.57 1.13 -14.45
CA GLY A 36 -4.19 1.77 -15.59
C GLY A 36 -5.71 1.65 -15.72
N VAL A 37 -6.38 1.02 -14.73
CA VAL A 37 -7.83 0.78 -14.76
C VAL A 37 -8.56 1.52 -13.67
N GLY A 38 -8.23 1.27 -12.40
CA GLY A 38 -8.94 1.87 -11.30
C GLY A 38 -8.63 1.21 -9.95
N ALA A 39 -9.32 1.70 -8.92
CA ALA A 39 -9.26 1.19 -7.57
C ALA A 39 -10.66 1.10 -6.97
N VAL A 40 -10.88 0.09 -6.12
CA VAL A 40 -12.18 -0.22 -5.51
C VAL A 40 -12.02 -0.54 -4.04
N ALA A 41 -12.91 0.01 -3.21
CA ALA A 41 -13.11 -0.41 -1.83
C ALA A 41 -14.52 -0.96 -1.65
N SER A 42 -14.65 -2.21 -1.17
CA SER A 42 -15.94 -2.84 -0.86
C SER A 42 -16.00 -3.22 0.61
N GLN A 43 -16.93 -2.63 1.37
CA GLN A 43 -16.99 -2.71 2.82
C GLN A 43 -18.43 -2.72 3.36
N ALA A 44 -18.63 -2.52 4.66
CA ALA A 44 -19.85 -2.74 5.45
C ALA A 44 -20.16 -4.24 5.54
N PHE A 45 -21.35 -4.70 5.18
CA PHE A 45 -21.56 -6.11 4.88
C PHE A 45 -21.02 -6.39 3.48
N GLY A 46 -19.67 -6.35 3.36
CA GLY A 46 -18.98 -6.30 2.08
C GLY A 46 -19.17 -7.56 1.24
N ASP A 47 -19.32 -7.38 -0.06
CA ASP A 47 -19.19 -8.44 -1.05
C ASP A 47 -17.89 -8.22 -1.83
N ARG A 48 -17.00 -9.19 -1.76
CA ARG A 48 -15.69 -9.12 -2.41
C ARG A 48 -15.78 -9.09 -3.93
N SER A 49 -16.89 -9.55 -4.51
CA SER A 49 -17.08 -9.58 -5.96
C SER A 49 -17.09 -8.19 -6.59
N TYR A 50 -17.50 -7.15 -5.85
CA TYR A 50 -17.46 -5.76 -6.33
C TYR A 50 -16.05 -5.32 -6.75
N GLY A 51 -15.01 -5.81 -6.08
CA GLY A 51 -13.61 -5.51 -6.42
C GLY A 51 -13.25 -5.98 -7.83
N PRO A 52 -13.10 -7.30 -8.06
CA PRO A 52 -12.68 -7.81 -9.37
C PRO A 52 -13.69 -7.50 -10.48
N LEU A 53 -15.01 -7.61 -10.25
CA LEU A 53 -16.01 -7.33 -11.27
C LEU A 53 -16.07 -5.85 -11.63
N GLY A 54 -15.95 -4.93 -10.64
CA GLY A 54 -15.89 -3.50 -10.89
C GLY A 54 -14.66 -3.12 -11.73
N LEU A 55 -13.50 -3.67 -11.40
CA LEU A 55 -12.27 -3.47 -12.18
C LEU A 55 -12.40 -4.03 -13.61
N GLU A 56 -13.00 -5.21 -13.77
CA GLU A 56 -13.24 -5.77 -15.12
C GLU A 56 -14.20 -4.93 -15.95
N LEU A 57 -15.26 -4.39 -15.36
CA LEU A 57 -16.17 -3.49 -16.05
C LEU A 57 -15.47 -2.19 -16.47
N MET A 58 -14.66 -1.59 -15.58
CA MET A 58 -13.87 -0.40 -15.90
C MET A 58 -12.81 -0.70 -16.97
N ARG A 59 -12.13 -1.85 -16.91
CA ARG A 59 -11.19 -2.32 -17.94
C ARG A 59 -11.86 -2.49 -19.29
N GLY A 60 -13.13 -2.90 -19.30
CA GLY A 60 -13.98 -2.99 -20.48
C GLY A 60 -14.49 -1.65 -21.01
N GLY A 61 -14.06 -0.51 -20.43
CA GLY A 61 -14.40 0.84 -20.88
C GLY A 61 -15.63 1.45 -20.22
N LYS A 62 -16.19 0.81 -19.18
CA LYS A 62 -17.26 1.42 -18.35
C LYS A 62 -16.68 2.51 -17.45
N LYS A 63 -17.41 3.62 -17.29
CA LYS A 63 -17.09 4.60 -16.25
C LYS A 63 -17.33 4.00 -14.86
N SER A 64 -16.65 4.53 -13.84
CA SER A 64 -16.83 4.09 -12.45
C SER A 64 -18.31 4.09 -12.01
N GLU A 65 -19.07 5.12 -12.37
CA GLU A 65 -20.52 5.23 -12.10
C GLU A 65 -21.32 4.09 -12.77
N GLU A 66 -21.07 3.82 -14.05
CA GLU A 66 -21.75 2.76 -14.80
C GLU A 66 -21.42 1.37 -14.25
N ALA A 67 -20.14 1.14 -13.89
CA ALA A 67 -19.69 -0.11 -13.31
C ALA A 67 -20.35 -0.36 -11.95
N LEU A 68 -20.34 0.65 -11.08
CA LEU A 68 -20.97 0.56 -9.77
C LEU A 68 -22.47 0.33 -9.88
N ALA A 69 -23.18 1.12 -10.70
CA ALA A 69 -24.62 0.99 -10.91
C ALA A 69 -25.02 -0.40 -11.43
N ALA A 70 -24.24 -0.96 -12.35
CA ALA A 70 -24.50 -2.30 -12.88
C ALA A 70 -24.42 -3.40 -11.79
N LEU A 71 -23.44 -3.31 -10.89
CA LEU A 71 -23.28 -4.29 -9.80
C LEU A 71 -24.33 -4.10 -8.70
N VAL A 72 -24.63 -2.86 -8.32
CA VAL A 72 -25.69 -2.53 -7.35
C VAL A 72 -27.05 -3.04 -7.83
N ALA A 73 -27.37 -2.89 -9.13
CA ALA A 73 -28.66 -3.29 -9.69
C ALA A 73 -28.94 -4.80 -9.61
N VAL A 74 -27.94 -5.63 -9.50
CA VAL A 74 -28.08 -7.10 -9.46
C VAL A 74 -27.81 -7.70 -8.07
N ASP A 75 -27.33 -6.92 -7.12
CA ASP A 75 -27.10 -7.37 -5.74
C ASP A 75 -28.38 -7.24 -4.89
N PRO A 76 -28.99 -8.35 -4.45
CA PRO A 76 -30.20 -8.30 -3.62
C PRO A 76 -29.97 -7.68 -2.23
N LEU A 77 -28.70 -7.52 -1.81
CA LEU A 77 -28.29 -6.93 -0.54
C LEU A 77 -27.55 -5.59 -0.72
N ALA A 78 -27.75 -4.91 -1.85
CA ALA A 78 -27.06 -3.66 -2.17
C ALA A 78 -27.17 -2.62 -1.06
N GLU A 79 -28.35 -2.51 -0.40
CA GLU A 79 -28.57 -1.57 0.69
C GLU A 79 -27.71 -1.82 1.94
N SER A 80 -27.10 -3.00 2.06
CA SER A 80 -26.16 -3.30 3.14
C SER A 80 -24.68 -3.10 2.73
N ARG A 81 -24.40 -2.71 1.48
CA ARG A 81 -23.05 -2.50 0.95
C ARG A 81 -22.60 -1.05 1.06
N GLN A 82 -21.30 -0.87 1.22
CA GLN A 82 -20.65 0.42 1.00
C GLN A 82 -19.48 0.22 0.05
N VAL A 83 -19.57 0.77 -1.15
CA VAL A 83 -18.63 0.53 -2.24
C VAL A 83 -18.19 1.84 -2.86
N ALA A 84 -16.89 2.02 -3.01
CA ALA A 84 -16.29 3.12 -3.77
C ALA A 84 -15.52 2.56 -4.96
N MET A 85 -15.69 3.16 -6.12
CA MET A 85 -14.94 2.88 -7.36
C MET A 85 -14.35 4.18 -7.89
N LEU A 86 -13.06 4.16 -8.21
CA LEU A 86 -12.35 5.29 -8.79
C LEU A 86 -11.60 4.79 -10.03
N ALA A 87 -11.89 5.38 -11.19
CA ALA A 87 -11.25 5.01 -12.45
C ALA A 87 -9.90 5.72 -12.65
N ALA A 88 -9.10 5.25 -13.58
CA ALA A 88 -7.78 5.81 -13.88
C ALA A 88 -7.82 7.27 -14.37
N ASP A 89 -8.97 7.76 -14.85
CA ASP A 89 -9.20 9.17 -15.19
C ASP A 89 -9.46 10.07 -13.97
N GLY A 90 -9.53 9.48 -12.77
CA GLY A 90 -9.81 10.19 -11.51
C GLY A 90 -11.29 10.35 -11.19
N LEU A 91 -12.21 9.92 -12.06
CA LEU A 91 -13.63 9.97 -11.79
C LEU A 91 -14.06 8.85 -10.83
N ALA A 92 -14.81 9.23 -9.80
CA ALA A 92 -15.23 8.31 -8.75
C ALA A 92 -16.75 8.18 -8.67
N ALA A 93 -17.20 7.02 -8.19
CA ALA A 93 -18.57 6.76 -7.78
C ALA A 93 -18.58 6.00 -6.45
N VAL A 94 -19.54 6.34 -5.58
CA VAL A 94 -19.69 5.71 -4.27
C VAL A 94 -21.15 5.35 -4.01
N HIS A 95 -21.37 4.14 -3.52
CA HIS A 95 -22.64 3.68 -2.99
C HIS A 95 -22.51 3.47 -1.47
N THR A 96 -23.36 4.11 -0.70
CA THR A 96 -23.56 3.82 0.73
C THR A 96 -25.04 3.45 0.90
N GLY A 97 -25.29 2.16 1.05
CA GLY A 97 -26.65 1.64 1.17
C GLY A 97 -27.30 2.03 2.49
N SER A 98 -28.63 2.12 2.49
CA SER A 98 -29.45 2.59 3.63
C SER A 98 -29.35 1.70 4.87
N ASP A 99 -28.99 0.43 4.69
CA ASP A 99 -28.84 -0.56 5.77
C ASP A 99 -27.41 -0.63 6.32
N CYS A 100 -26.49 0.23 5.84
CA CYS A 100 -25.18 0.38 6.46
C CYS A 100 -25.31 0.85 7.90
N ILE A 101 -24.54 0.23 8.82
CA ILE A 101 -24.60 0.59 10.25
C ILE A 101 -24.18 2.04 10.45
N PRO A 102 -25.02 2.88 11.09
CA PRO A 102 -24.74 4.30 11.33
C PRO A 102 -23.57 4.53 12.34
N ALA A 103 -22.92 5.70 12.30
CA ALA A 103 -23.02 6.63 11.19
C ALA A 103 -22.29 6.04 9.97
N ALA A 104 -22.93 6.19 8.81
CA ALA A 104 -22.39 5.74 7.54
C ALA A 104 -22.54 6.85 6.50
N GLY A 105 -21.49 7.02 5.68
CA GLY A 105 -21.48 8.05 4.65
C GLY A 105 -20.16 8.09 3.89
N HIS A 106 -20.06 9.05 2.97
CA HIS A 106 -18.88 9.22 2.14
C HIS A 106 -18.70 10.68 1.70
N LEU A 107 -17.52 11.00 1.22
CA LEU A 107 -17.22 12.26 0.54
C LEU A 107 -16.39 11.96 -0.72
N ILE A 108 -16.81 12.53 -1.84
CA ILE A 108 -16.07 12.50 -3.11
C ILE A 108 -15.35 13.82 -3.27
N GLY A 109 -14.04 13.77 -3.48
CA GLY A 109 -13.19 14.90 -3.83
C GLY A 109 -12.60 14.74 -5.23
N ASP A 110 -11.65 15.58 -5.58
CA ASP A 110 -10.92 15.51 -6.85
C ASP A 110 -9.91 14.37 -6.82
N GLY A 111 -10.16 13.31 -7.60
CA GLY A 111 -9.33 12.10 -7.64
C GLY A 111 -9.29 11.30 -6.32
N VAL A 112 -10.24 11.49 -5.42
CA VAL A 112 -10.27 10.83 -4.11
C VAL A 112 -11.69 10.59 -3.63
N THR A 113 -11.90 9.50 -2.90
CA THR A 113 -13.13 9.27 -2.12
C THR A 113 -12.79 8.67 -0.77
N ALA A 114 -13.46 9.15 0.28
CA ALA A 114 -13.43 8.56 1.60
C ALA A 114 -14.82 8.11 2.02
N GLN A 115 -14.93 6.93 2.57
CA GLN A 115 -16.18 6.33 3.02
C GLN A 115 -15.99 5.62 4.35
N ALA A 116 -17.01 5.71 5.19
CA ALA A 116 -17.01 5.07 6.50
C ALA A 116 -18.41 4.60 6.90
N ASN A 117 -18.45 3.59 7.75
CA ASN A 117 -19.68 3.10 8.38
C ASN A 117 -19.37 2.64 9.82
N CYS A 118 -20.36 2.78 10.71
CA CYS A 118 -20.20 2.48 12.13
C CYS A 118 -19.09 3.31 12.78
N VAL A 119 -19.09 4.60 12.52
CA VAL A 119 -18.15 5.58 13.04
C VAL A 119 -18.90 6.66 13.84
N GLU A 120 -18.17 7.57 14.48
CA GLU A 120 -18.77 8.65 15.29
C GLU A 120 -19.64 9.61 14.46
N GLY A 121 -19.29 9.87 13.18
CA GLY A 121 -20.05 10.78 12.34
C GLY A 121 -19.31 11.23 11.08
N PRO A 122 -19.89 12.22 10.36
CA PRO A 122 -19.37 12.72 9.09
C PRO A 122 -17.93 13.21 9.16
N ARG A 123 -17.50 13.71 10.30
CA ARG A 123 -16.14 14.23 10.51
C ARG A 123 -15.07 13.19 10.20
N VAL A 124 -15.39 11.89 10.32
CA VAL A 124 -14.43 10.82 10.03
C VAL A 124 -14.03 10.84 8.56
N TRP A 125 -14.98 10.76 7.61
CA TRP A 125 -14.64 10.75 6.17
C TRP A 125 -14.27 12.14 5.64
N GLU A 126 -14.77 13.22 6.23
CA GLU A 126 -14.36 14.58 5.87
C GLU A 126 -12.89 14.83 6.19
N SER A 127 -12.43 14.45 7.40
CA SER A 127 -11.06 14.61 7.81
C SER A 127 -10.08 13.78 6.96
N MET A 128 -10.53 12.63 6.45
CA MET A 128 -9.71 11.81 5.54
C MET A 128 -9.40 12.56 4.24
N VAL A 129 -10.41 13.14 3.61
CA VAL A 129 -10.23 13.90 2.36
C VAL A 129 -9.37 15.15 2.61
N GLU A 130 -9.64 15.88 3.72
CA GLU A 130 -8.84 17.04 4.11
C GLU A 130 -7.36 16.69 4.36
N ALA A 131 -7.09 15.61 5.07
CA ALA A 131 -5.74 15.17 5.36
C ALA A 131 -5.00 14.69 4.11
N PHE A 132 -5.68 13.93 3.25
CA PHE A 132 -5.15 13.49 1.97
C PHE A 132 -4.73 14.67 1.08
N ALA A 133 -5.56 15.72 1.00
CA ALA A 133 -5.29 16.91 0.20
C ALA A 133 -4.12 17.77 0.75
N LYS A 134 -3.86 17.70 2.07
CA LYS A 134 -2.78 18.46 2.73
C LYS A 134 -1.47 17.70 2.84
N ALA A 135 -1.52 16.38 2.74
CA ALA A 135 -0.34 15.55 2.90
C ALA A 135 0.53 15.59 1.64
N ASP A 136 1.84 15.68 1.85
CA ASP A 136 2.85 15.62 0.81
C ASP A 136 3.43 14.20 0.68
N GLY A 137 4.18 13.97 -0.40
CA GLY A 137 4.92 12.75 -0.64
C GLY A 137 4.14 11.67 -1.41
N PRO A 138 4.68 10.44 -1.47
CA PRO A 138 4.11 9.34 -2.24
C PRO A 138 2.68 8.99 -1.83
N LEU A 139 1.88 8.50 -2.79
CA LEU A 139 0.46 8.15 -2.57
C LEU A 139 0.23 7.30 -1.32
N ALA A 140 1.08 6.30 -1.08
CA ALA A 140 0.99 5.42 0.10
C ALA A 140 1.04 6.19 1.44
N GLN A 141 1.89 7.21 1.55
CA GLN A 141 2.01 8.04 2.75
C GLN A 141 0.78 8.95 2.93
N ARG A 142 0.27 9.52 1.84
CA ARG A 142 -0.93 10.37 1.84
C ARG A 142 -2.18 9.57 2.23
N LEU A 143 -2.30 8.34 1.74
CA LEU A 143 -3.38 7.42 2.11
C LEU A 143 -3.31 7.05 3.61
N LEU A 144 -2.12 6.78 4.14
CA LEU A 144 -1.94 6.50 5.56
C LEU A 144 -2.27 7.71 6.44
N ALA A 145 -1.88 8.92 6.02
CA ALA A 145 -2.24 10.16 6.72
C ALA A 145 -3.76 10.37 6.79
N ALA A 146 -4.49 9.98 5.75
CA ALA A 146 -5.95 10.00 5.76
C ALA A 146 -6.55 9.01 6.79
N LEU A 147 -6.00 7.79 6.91
CA LEU A 147 -6.43 6.84 7.94
C LEU A 147 -6.15 7.36 9.36
N ASP A 148 -5.01 8.01 9.58
CA ASP A 148 -4.69 8.66 10.86
C ASP A 148 -5.69 9.74 11.23
N ALA A 149 -6.09 10.56 10.24
CA ALA A 149 -7.08 11.61 10.45
C ALA A 149 -8.47 11.03 10.78
N ALA A 150 -8.86 9.93 10.14
CA ALA A 150 -10.07 9.21 10.47
C ALA A 150 -10.06 8.70 11.92
N GLU A 151 -8.95 8.10 12.33
CA GLU A 151 -8.78 7.58 13.69
C GLU A 151 -8.83 8.70 14.72
N ALA A 152 -8.18 9.84 14.46
CA ALA A 152 -8.22 11.02 15.31
C ALA A 152 -9.61 11.67 15.39
N ALA A 153 -10.46 11.47 14.37
CA ALA A 153 -11.84 11.96 14.33
C ALA A 153 -12.86 10.99 14.97
N GLY A 154 -12.38 9.93 15.64
CA GLY A 154 -13.21 8.96 16.36
C GLY A 154 -13.19 7.53 15.78
N GLY A 155 -12.77 7.36 14.52
CA GLY A 155 -12.57 6.05 13.90
C GLY A 155 -13.74 5.08 13.96
N ASP A 156 -13.43 3.80 13.99
CA ASP A 156 -14.39 2.70 14.22
C ASP A 156 -14.71 2.61 15.72
N TRP A 157 -15.94 2.93 16.12
CA TRP A 157 -16.30 2.98 17.55
C TRP A 157 -16.20 1.61 18.27
N ARG A 158 -16.06 0.52 17.54
CA ARG A 158 -15.75 -0.81 18.13
C ARG A 158 -14.27 -0.98 18.47
N GLY A 159 -13.42 -0.07 18.00
CA GLY A 159 -11.98 -0.12 18.16
C GLY A 159 -11.22 -0.54 16.90
N ARG A 160 -9.99 -1.00 17.09
CA ARG A 160 -9.01 -1.27 16.05
C ARG A 160 -8.70 -2.75 15.98
N GLN A 161 -8.36 -3.28 14.79
CA GLN A 161 -7.87 -4.65 14.66
C GLN A 161 -7.00 -4.86 13.43
N ALA A 162 -7.44 -4.40 12.26
CA ALA A 162 -6.77 -4.69 11.00
C ALA A 162 -6.69 -3.44 10.12
N ALA A 163 -5.67 -3.37 9.29
CA ALA A 163 -5.49 -2.32 8.29
C ALA A 163 -4.90 -2.87 6.99
N GLY A 164 -5.05 -2.13 5.89
CA GLY A 164 -4.44 -2.48 4.62
C GLY A 164 -4.17 -1.26 3.77
N LEU A 165 -3.15 -1.35 2.95
CA LEU A 165 -2.70 -0.33 2.02
C LEU A 165 -2.27 -1.01 0.74
N LEU A 166 -2.95 -0.71 -0.35
CA LEU A 166 -2.65 -1.20 -1.70
C LEU A 166 -2.45 -0.01 -2.63
N VAL A 167 -1.31 0.05 -3.30
CA VAL A 167 -1.02 1.03 -4.36
C VAL A 167 -0.50 0.29 -5.57
N VAL A 168 -1.05 0.62 -6.74
CA VAL A 168 -0.63 0.09 -8.02
C VAL A 168 -0.16 1.24 -8.92
N PRO A 169 0.80 1.00 -9.84
CA PRO A 169 1.28 2.03 -10.75
C PRO A 169 0.22 2.44 -11.77
N ALA A 170 0.40 3.64 -12.35
CA ALA A 170 -0.47 4.15 -13.43
C ALA A 170 -0.50 3.24 -14.65
N GLU A 171 0.61 2.57 -14.94
CA GLU A 171 0.75 1.61 -16.04
C GLU A 171 1.48 0.36 -15.54
N GLY A 172 1.13 -0.80 -16.09
CA GLY A 172 1.76 -2.04 -15.69
C GLY A 172 0.91 -3.27 -15.98
N ARG A 173 1.41 -4.41 -15.53
CA ARG A 173 0.68 -5.69 -15.59
C ARG A 173 -0.31 -5.77 -14.41
N THR A 174 -1.32 -6.59 -14.53
CA THR A 174 -2.39 -6.72 -13.52
C THR A 174 -1.92 -7.14 -12.11
N TRP A 175 -0.70 -7.61 -11.98
CA TRP A 175 -0.08 -8.01 -10.71
C TRP A 175 1.02 -7.06 -10.24
N ASP A 176 1.33 -5.99 -11.00
CA ASP A 176 2.34 -5.03 -10.58
C ASP A 176 1.77 -4.16 -9.45
N THR A 177 2.54 -4.01 -8.38
CA THR A 177 2.18 -3.18 -7.22
C THR A 177 3.34 -2.26 -6.86
N VAL A 178 3.01 -1.04 -6.46
CA VAL A 178 3.95 -0.12 -5.79
C VAL A 178 4.07 -0.50 -4.33
N CYS A 179 2.93 -0.87 -3.70
CA CYS A 179 2.87 -1.24 -2.29
C CYS A 179 1.64 -2.13 -2.04
N ASP A 180 1.80 -3.26 -1.34
CA ASP A 180 0.70 -4.10 -0.83
C ASP A 180 1.06 -4.55 0.59
N LEU A 181 0.54 -3.83 1.59
CA LEU A 181 0.83 -4.05 3.00
C LEU A 181 -0.46 -4.32 3.77
N ARG A 182 -0.43 -5.34 4.64
CA ARG A 182 -1.61 -5.79 5.38
C ARG A 182 -1.26 -6.11 6.82
N ILE A 183 -2.09 -5.62 7.72
CA ILE A 183 -2.09 -5.97 9.12
C ILE A 183 -3.40 -6.72 9.38
N ASP A 184 -3.32 -8.01 9.55
CA ASP A 184 -4.50 -8.87 9.69
C ASP A 184 -5.10 -8.80 11.10
N ASP A 185 -4.25 -8.66 12.13
CA ASP A 185 -4.65 -8.57 13.53
C ASP A 185 -3.57 -7.88 14.38
N HIS A 186 -3.86 -6.69 14.91
CA HIS A 186 -2.97 -5.94 15.79
C HIS A 186 -3.77 -4.92 16.60
N PRO A 187 -3.43 -4.64 17.88
CA PRO A 187 -4.12 -3.62 18.69
C PRO A 187 -3.92 -2.20 18.15
N GLU A 188 -2.80 -1.91 17.51
CA GLU A 188 -2.48 -0.62 16.89
C GLU A 188 -2.12 -0.80 15.40
N PRO A 189 -3.11 -1.14 14.52
CA PRO A 189 -2.82 -1.57 13.15
C PRO A 189 -2.23 -0.45 12.28
N LEU A 190 -2.56 0.83 12.53
CA LEU A 190 -2.00 1.95 11.76
C LEU A 190 -0.54 2.24 12.15
N VAL A 191 -0.17 2.04 13.43
CA VAL A 191 1.23 2.15 13.87
C VAL A 191 2.07 1.09 13.18
N GLU A 192 1.59 -0.15 13.16
CA GLU A 192 2.29 -1.26 12.53
C GLU A 192 2.31 -1.13 10.99
N LEU A 193 1.23 -0.66 10.37
CA LEU A 193 1.19 -0.39 8.94
C LEU A 193 2.23 0.68 8.54
N ARG A 194 2.39 1.73 9.35
CA ARG A 194 3.43 2.75 9.15
C ARG A 194 4.83 2.16 9.26
N ARG A 195 5.07 1.32 10.26
CA ARG A 195 6.36 0.62 10.40
C ARG A 195 6.67 -0.24 9.17
N LEU A 196 5.68 -0.99 8.67
CA LEU A 196 5.85 -1.79 7.45
C LEU A 196 6.05 -0.92 6.21
N LEU A 197 5.39 0.23 6.10
CA LEU A 197 5.60 1.15 4.98
C LEU A 197 7.01 1.75 4.98
N GLN A 198 7.57 2.04 6.16
CA GLN A 198 8.97 2.47 6.29
C GLN A 198 9.94 1.35 5.86
N LEU A 199 9.72 0.11 6.32
CA LEU A 199 10.51 -1.05 5.91
C LEU A 199 10.41 -1.27 4.40
N HIS A 200 9.21 -1.22 3.83
CA HIS A 200 8.99 -1.35 2.39
C HIS A 200 9.83 -0.33 1.60
N GLY A 201 9.86 0.93 2.05
CA GLY A 201 10.72 1.96 1.46
C GLY A 201 12.22 1.62 1.57
N GLY A 202 12.65 1.08 2.71
CA GLY A 202 14.02 0.62 2.92
C GLY A 202 14.41 -0.51 1.95
N TYR A 203 13.60 -1.55 1.87
CA TYR A 203 13.84 -2.67 0.95
C TYR A 203 13.80 -2.25 -0.53
N SER A 204 12.90 -1.35 -0.91
CA SER A 204 12.83 -0.82 -2.27
C SER A 204 14.03 0.04 -2.66
N ALA A 205 14.74 0.62 -1.68
CA ALA A 205 15.92 1.43 -1.92
C ALA A 205 17.19 0.59 -2.14
N ILE A 206 17.25 -0.64 -1.57
CA ILE A 206 18.45 -1.48 -1.65
C ILE A 206 18.77 -1.79 -3.11
N GLY A 207 19.96 -1.41 -3.50
CA GLY A 207 20.44 -1.66 -4.84
C GLY A 207 19.89 -0.72 -5.93
N GLU A 208 18.98 0.20 -5.63
CA GLU A 208 18.36 1.12 -6.60
C GLU A 208 18.87 2.56 -6.47
N ILE A 209 19.22 2.99 -5.27
CA ILE A 209 19.70 4.36 -5.00
C ILE A 209 21.09 4.34 -4.36
N ASP A 210 21.80 5.48 -4.46
CA ASP A 210 23.05 5.71 -3.72
C ASP A 210 22.74 5.85 -2.22
N ASP A 211 23.66 5.30 -1.38
CA ASP A 211 23.52 5.29 0.08
C ASP A 211 22.23 4.60 0.59
N SER A 212 21.83 3.52 -0.08
CA SER A 212 20.66 2.71 0.31
C SER A 212 20.79 2.15 1.74
N ALA A 213 22.00 1.96 2.24
CA ALA A 213 22.26 1.55 3.62
C ALA A 213 21.80 2.58 4.66
N ALA A 214 21.92 3.88 4.37
CA ALA A 214 21.40 4.93 5.26
C ALA A 214 19.88 4.90 5.32
N VAL A 215 19.22 4.70 4.17
CA VAL A 215 17.76 4.53 4.09
C VAL A 215 17.31 3.28 4.85
N ALA A 216 18.01 2.14 4.68
CA ALA A 216 17.73 0.91 5.40
C ALA A 216 17.83 1.07 6.93
N ARG A 217 18.86 1.78 7.42
CA ARG A 217 19.00 2.12 8.85
C ARG A 217 17.86 3.00 9.34
N ALA A 218 17.53 4.05 8.59
CA ALA A 218 16.44 4.96 8.96
C ALA A 218 15.08 4.25 8.98
N ALA A 219 14.90 3.25 8.13
CA ALA A 219 13.71 2.39 8.08
C ALA A 219 13.64 1.35 9.22
N GLY A 220 14.71 1.21 10.03
CA GLY A 220 14.77 0.23 11.11
C GLY A 220 14.87 -1.22 10.63
N MET A 221 15.54 -1.44 9.51
CA MET A 221 15.77 -2.78 8.95
C MET A 221 16.74 -3.59 9.84
N ALA A 222 16.75 -4.90 9.66
CA ALA A 222 17.69 -5.76 10.36
C ALA A 222 19.14 -5.47 9.94
N GLU A 223 20.10 -5.64 10.87
CA GLU A 223 21.51 -5.35 10.62
C GLU A 223 22.06 -6.08 9.39
N LEU A 224 21.61 -7.30 9.16
CA LEU A 224 21.97 -8.10 8.00
C LEU A 224 21.59 -7.45 6.67
N ASP A 225 20.36 -6.88 6.60
CA ASP A 225 19.87 -6.20 5.39
C ASP A 225 20.64 -4.89 5.16
N ILE A 226 20.98 -4.20 6.26
CA ILE A 226 21.81 -2.99 6.22
C ILE A 226 23.22 -3.32 5.68
N GLN A 227 23.84 -4.40 6.15
CA GLN A 227 25.14 -4.85 5.67
C GLN A 227 25.09 -5.23 4.18
N LEU A 228 24.02 -5.88 3.72
CA LEU A 228 23.83 -6.16 2.30
C LEU A 228 23.74 -4.87 1.48
N ALA A 229 22.98 -3.89 1.95
CA ALA A 229 22.88 -2.58 1.31
C ALA A 229 24.26 -1.88 1.24
N GLU A 230 25.05 -1.93 2.33
CA GLU A 230 26.41 -1.38 2.37
C GLU A 230 27.36 -2.05 1.35
N ILE A 231 27.25 -3.36 1.17
CA ILE A 231 28.03 -4.08 0.16
C ILE A 231 27.67 -3.57 -1.24
N LEU A 232 26.38 -3.46 -1.53
CA LEU A 232 25.90 -3.05 -2.84
C LEU A 232 26.23 -1.57 -3.13
N ASP A 233 26.06 -0.68 -2.15
CA ASP A 233 26.42 0.73 -2.27
C ASP A 233 27.93 0.90 -2.53
N ALA A 234 28.77 0.23 -1.73
CA ALA A 234 30.22 0.27 -1.89
C ALA A 234 30.69 -0.35 -3.22
N ALA A 235 30.07 -1.46 -3.65
CA ALA A 235 30.37 -2.07 -4.93
C ALA A 235 30.03 -1.14 -6.11
N ARG A 236 28.89 -0.47 -6.09
CA ARG A 236 28.51 0.52 -7.10
C ARG A 236 29.44 1.72 -7.15
N ALA A 237 29.87 2.21 -6.00
CA ALA A 237 30.82 3.30 -5.88
C ALA A 237 32.27 2.89 -6.27
N GLY A 238 32.52 1.62 -6.57
CA GLY A 238 33.88 1.10 -6.82
C GLY A 238 34.76 1.05 -5.57
N GLU A 239 34.17 1.16 -4.37
CA GLU A 239 34.86 1.12 -3.08
C GLU A 239 35.14 -0.33 -2.63
N ILE A 240 35.89 -1.06 -3.45
CA ILE A 240 36.14 -2.50 -3.30
C ILE A 240 36.63 -2.88 -1.88
N GLY A 241 37.53 -2.07 -1.32
CA GLY A 241 38.07 -2.31 0.02
C GLY A 241 37.04 -2.20 1.13
N ARG A 242 36.04 -1.30 0.98
CA ARG A 242 34.91 -1.16 1.91
C ARG A 242 33.97 -2.35 1.79
N ALA A 243 33.55 -2.70 0.58
CA ALA A 243 32.67 -3.84 0.34
C ALA A 243 33.29 -5.15 0.87
N ARG A 244 34.57 -5.40 0.62
CA ARG A 244 35.27 -6.59 1.15
C ARG A 244 35.28 -6.68 2.68
N LYS A 245 35.41 -5.55 3.38
CA LYS A 245 35.37 -5.56 4.86
C LYS A 245 34.02 -6.05 5.38
N VAL A 246 32.91 -5.57 4.78
CA VAL A 246 31.54 -5.98 5.18
C VAL A 246 31.31 -7.45 4.79
N ILE A 247 31.73 -7.86 3.59
CA ILE A 247 31.66 -9.28 3.14
C ILE A 247 32.42 -10.20 4.13
N ALA A 248 33.61 -9.78 4.60
CA ALA A 248 34.36 -10.57 5.55
C ALA A 248 33.64 -10.77 6.89
N VAL A 249 32.90 -9.75 7.36
CA VAL A 249 32.05 -9.86 8.56
C VAL A 249 30.93 -10.88 8.33
N LEU A 250 30.18 -10.78 7.25
CA LEU A 250 29.12 -11.74 6.91
C LEU A 250 29.63 -13.18 6.80
N LEU A 251 30.75 -13.37 6.13
CA LEU A 251 31.32 -14.70 5.95
C LEU A 251 31.90 -15.30 7.25
N ALA A 252 32.32 -14.45 8.19
CA ALA A 252 32.74 -14.88 9.52
C ALA A 252 31.56 -15.33 10.39
N GLU A 253 30.39 -14.71 10.24
CA GLU A 253 29.16 -15.11 10.91
C GLU A 253 28.58 -16.40 10.31
N ASP A 254 28.49 -16.47 8.99
CA ASP A 254 28.04 -17.67 8.27
C ASP A 254 28.68 -17.78 6.88
N PRO A 255 29.53 -18.80 6.67
CA PRO A 255 30.19 -19.03 5.38
C PRO A 255 29.23 -19.24 4.19
N ARG A 256 27.96 -19.58 4.43
CA ARG A 256 26.98 -19.79 3.37
C ARG A 256 26.62 -18.50 2.63
N TRP A 257 26.93 -17.34 3.20
CA TRP A 257 26.80 -16.05 2.52
C TRP A 257 27.61 -15.98 1.23
N ARG A 258 28.70 -16.74 1.11
CA ARG A 258 29.44 -16.81 -0.15
C ARG A 258 28.58 -17.24 -1.31
N SER A 259 27.79 -18.31 -1.16
CA SER A 259 26.92 -18.80 -2.22
C SER A 259 25.81 -17.79 -2.59
N TYR A 260 25.32 -17.03 -1.61
CA TYR A 260 24.34 -15.96 -1.87
C TYR A 260 24.95 -14.81 -2.69
N LEU A 261 26.15 -14.34 -2.31
CA LEU A 261 26.87 -13.29 -3.03
C LEU A 261 27.28 -13.74 -4.44
N GLU A 262 27.67 -14.99 -4.62
CA GLU A 262 27.95 -15.60 -5.94
C GLU A 262 26.68 -15.64 -6.80
N ALA A 263 25.53 -15.92 -6.22
CA ALA A 263 24.25 -15.88 -6.94
C ALA A 263 23.89 -14.44 -7.37
N LEU A 264 24.08 -13.45 -6.50
CA LEU A 264 23.89 -12.03 -6.87
C LEU A 264 24.83 -11.62 -8.01
N ALA A 265 26.08 -12.07 -7.97
CA ALA A 265 27.07 -11.83 -9.03
C ALA A 265 26.63 -12.46 -10.37
N HIS A 266 26.17 -13.70 -10.34
CA HIS A 266 25.68 -14.41 -11.52
C HIS A 266 24.45 -13.73 -12.16
N LEU A 267 23.59 -13.15 -11.35
CA LEU A 267 22.40 -12.40 -11.78
C LEU A 267 22.71 -10.95 -12.21
N GLY A 268 23.97 -10.50 -12.07
CA GLY A 268 24.39 -9.14 -12.41
C GLY A 268 24.02 -8.09 -11.36
N HIS A 269 23.61 -8.50 -10.16
CA HIS A 269 23.24 -7.59 -9.07
C HIS A 269 24.39 -7.17 -8.17
N LEU A 270 25.58 -7.78 -8.30
CA LEU A 270 26.78 -7.41 -7.54
C LEU A 270 27.87 -6.87 -8.50
N PRO A 271 28.04 -5.55 -8.63
CA PRO A 271 29.12 -4.96 -9.40
C PRO A 271 30.49 -5.40 -8.86
N HIS A 272 31.50 -5.48 -9.74
CA HIS A 272 32.90 -5.87 -9.37
C HIS A 272 33.01 -7.22 -8.65
N ALA A 273 32.10 -8.15 -8.92
CA ALA A 273 32.00 -9.43 -8.21
C ALA A 273 33.33 -10.23 -8.25
N ASP A 274 34.05 -10.25 -9.39
CA ASP A 274 35.33 -10.96 -9.53
C ASP A 274 36.37 -10.44 -8.55
N GLU A 275 36.42 -9.12 -8.34
CA GLU A 275 37.32 -8.51 -7.36
C GLU A 275 36.85 -8.77 -5.93
N LEU A 276 35.53 -8.65 -5.68
CA LEU A 276 34.98 -8.79 -4.33
C LEU A 276 35.02 -10.21 -3.79
N LEU A 277 34.84 -11.22 -4.65
CA LEU A 277 34.74 -12.62 -4.27
C LEU A 277 36.04 -13.43 -4.56
N SER A 278 37.03 -12.82 -5.22
CA SER A 278 38.35 -13.46 -5.36
C SER A 278 38.89 -13.77 -3.97
N ALA A 279 39.39 -15.00 -3.82
CA ALA A 279 40.00 -15.46 -2.58
C ALA A 279 41.13 -14.51 -2.17
N SER A 280 41.02 -13.91 -0.99
CA SER A 280 42.15 -13.31 -0.27
C SER A 280 42.95 -14.40 0.43
#